data_1e1111de87902fdf76a73c4a89b193d9
#
_entry.id   1e1111de87902fdf76a73c4a89b193d9
#
_cell.length_a   1.000
_cell.length_b   1.000
_cell.length_c   1.000
_cell.angle_alpha   90.00
_cell.angle_beta   90.00
_cell.angle_gamma   90.00
#
_symmetry.space_group_name_H-M   'P 1'
#
loop_
_entity.id
_entity.type
_entity.pdbx_description
1 polymer ?
#
loop_
_entity_poly.entity_id
_entity_poly.type
_entity_poly.pdbx_seq_one_letter_code
_entity_poly.pdbx_strand_id
1 'polypeptide(L)'
;MGKLKGVIPVIPTPFTDDGKYVDYGNFEDIVDIAIRDGAHAICLFAAGAEFYKLTMDERKELFQRAIQANRGRVPIIATVSSHATVLAIREATYYEKKGAAALNIMPPSYASPTSGMLVNHLREISENVKIPIIIQYAPALNGMAISLQTFEEISEHHSGELYIKLEASPTGPA
;
A
#
# COMPACT_ATOMS: atom_id res chain seq x y z
N MET A 1 -16.68 7.65 3.42
CA MET A 1 -15.53 7.49 4.33
C MET A 1 -14.85 8.85 4.49
N GLY A 2 -14.39 9.24 5.70
CA GLY A 2 -13.69 10.53 5.86
C GLY A 2 -12.30 10.48 5.19
N LYS A 3 -11.77 11.68 4.84
CA LYS A 3 -10.42 11.81 4.27
C LYS A 3 -9.36 11.13 5.15
N LEU A 4 -8.39 10.46 4.54
CA LEU A 4 -7.23 9.92 5.25
C LEU A 4 -6.43 11.08 5.86
N LYS A 5 -6.13 10.99 7.17
CA LYS A 5 -5.41 12.05 7.90
C LYS A 5 -4.72 11.47 9.13
N GLY A 6 -3.79 12.23 9.66
CA GLY A 6 -3.11 11.90 10.92
C GLY A 6 -1.96 10.90 10.74
N VAL A 7 -1.66 10.15 11.78
CA VAL A 7 -0.56 9.18 11.82
C VAL A 7 -1.02 7.83 11.28
N ILE A 8 -0.30 7.32 10.29
CA ILE A 8 -0.58 6.05 9.60
C ILE A 8 0.69 5.20 9.66
N PRO A 9 0.90 4.41 10.71
CA PRO A 9 2.06 3.54 10.80
C PRO A 9 2.01 2.42 9.75
N VAL A 10 3.17 2.06 9.25
CA VAL A 10 3.36 0.79 8.54
C VAL A 10 3.50 -0.31 9.59
N ILE A 11 2.66 -1.32 9.50
CA ILE A 11 2.71 -2.47 10.42
C ILE A 11 3.82 -3.41 9.96
N PRO A 12 4.87 -3.63 10.78
CA PRO A 12 5.91 -4.59 10.46
C PRO A 12 5.38 -6.01 10.45
N THR A 13 6.03 -6.89 9.70
CA THR A 13 5.72 -8.32 9.69
C THR A 13 6.65 -9.04 10.66
N PRO A 14 6.15 -9.56 11.78
CA PRO A 14 6.96 -10.39 12.67
C PRO A 14 7.16 -11.79 12.08
N PHE A 15 8.35 -12.33 12.29
CA PHE A 15 8.68 -13.69 11.95
C PHE A 15 9.00 -14.50 13.21
N THR A 16 8.93 -15.82 13.11
CA THR A 16 9.38 -16.72 14.18
C THR A 16 10.86 -16.51 14.48
N ASP A 17 11.34 -16.92 15.66
CA ASP A 17 12.72 -16.70 16.10
C ASP A 17 13.78 -17.25 15.13
N ASP A 18 13.43 -18.30 14.39
CA ASP A 18 14.30 -18.86 13.35
C ASP A 18 14.17 -18.14 11.99
N GLY A 19 13.30 -17.13 11.90
CA GLY A 19 13.08 -16.29 10.71
C GLY A 19 12.38 -17.00 9.53
N LYS A 20 11.85 -18.22 9.71
CA LYS A 20 11.33 -19.02 8.60
C LYS A 20 9.85 -18.82 8.31
N TYR A 21 9.07 -18.46 9.31
CA TYR A 21 7.62 -18.36 9.19
C TYR A 21 7.13 -17.03 9.73
N VAL A 22 6.00 -16.57 9.20
CA VAL A 22 5.29 -15.41 9.75
C VAL A 22 4.72 -15.75 11.12
N ASP A 23 4.95 -14.90 12.11
CA ASP A 23 4.32 -14.99 13.42
C ASP A 23 2.99 -14.23 13.43
N TYR A 24 1.94 -14.93 13.11
CA TYR A 24 0.60 -14.35 13.00
C TYR A 24 0.04 -13.85 14.34
N GLY A 25 0.40 -14.48 15.46
CA GLY A 25 -0.04 -14.06 16.79
C GLY A 25 0.55 -12.70 17.16
N ASN A 26 1.87 -12.57 17.08
CA ASN A 26 2.54 -11.30 17.30
C ASN A 26 2.10 -10.21 16.30
N PHE A 27 1.75 -10.58 15.07
CA PHE A 27 1.21 -9.62 14.10
C PHE A 27 -0.11 -9.00 14.56
N GLU A 28 -1.04 -9.81 15.07
CA GLU A 28 -2.32 -9.33 15.60
C GLU A 28 -2.12 -8.40 16.80
N ASP A 29 -1.18 -8.73 17.67
CA ASP A 29 -0.81 -7.89 18.83
C ASP A 29 -0.22 -6.54 18.39
N ILE A 30 0.65 -6.53 17.38
CA ILE A 30 1.23 -5.29 16.82
C ILE A 30 0.12 -4.40 16.23
N VAL A 31 -0.83 -4.97 15.52
CA VAL A 31 -2.01 -4.26 14.99
C VAL A 31 -2.81 -3.63 16.14
N ASP A 32 -3.08 -4.40 17.19
CA ASP A 32 -3.85 -3.91 18.35
C ASP A 32 -3.10 -2.79 19.09
N ILE A 33 -1.80 -2.95 19.31
CA ILE A 33 -0.94 -1.94 19.94
C ILE A 33 -0.95 -0.65 19.14
N ALA A 34 -0.71 -0.71 17.83
CA ALA A 34 -0.67 0.47 16.98
C ALA A 34 -1.99 1.27 17.04
N ILE A 35 -3.12 0.57 17.05
CA ILE A 35 -4.45 1.19 17.12
C ILE A 35 -4.69 1.79 18.51
N ARG A 36 -4.38 1.05 19.57
CA ARG A 36 -4.52 1.51 20.95
C ARG A 36 -3.67 2.74 21.23
N ASP A 37 -2.47 2.82 20.64
CA ASP A 37 -1.53 3.92 20.81
C ASP A 37 -1.85 5.13 19.90
N GLY A 38 -2.99 5.12 19.23
CA GLY A 38 -3.58 6.28 18.56
C GLY A 38 -3.32 6.37 17.05
N ALA A 39 -3.02 5.26 16.36
CA ALA A 39 -2.99 5.26 14.90
C ALA A 39 -4.35 5.70 14.33
N HIS A 40 -4.31 6.62 13.35
CA HIS A 40 -5.51 7.10 12.66
C HIS A 40 -5.94 6.18 11.50
N ALA A 41 -4.99 5.42 10.96
CA ALA A 41 -5.14 4.31 10.03
C ALA A 41 -3.91 3.43 10.18
N ILE A 42 -3.92 2.23 9.60
CA ILE A 42 -2.73 1.36 9.50
C ILE A 42 -2.44 1.01 8.05
N CYS A 43 -1.15 0.91 7.69
CA CYS A 43 -0.71 0.53 6.36
C CYS A 43 -0.01 -0.82 6.40
N LEU A 44 -0.44 -1.75 5.55
CA LEU A 44 0.10 -3.10 5.45
C LEU A 44 0.95 -3.25 4.18
N PHE A 45 1.97 -4.10 4.25
CA PHE A 45 2.79 -4.53 3.10
C PHE A 45 3.58 -3.43 2.39
N ALA A 46 3.80 -2.28 3.04
CA ALA A 46 4.74 -1.28 2.52
C ALA A 46 6.20 -1.73 2.77
N ALA A 47 7.18 -0.96 2.31
CA ALA A 47 8.60 -1.32 2.38
C ALA A 47 9.04 -1.74 3.80
N GLY A 48 8.63 -0.98 4.83
CA GLY A 48 8.93 -1.29 6.23
C GLY A 48 8.25 -2.56 6.79
N ALA A 49 7.28 -3.12 6.06
CA ALA A 49 6.66 -4.41 6.39
C ALA A 49 7.35 -5.60 5.71
N GLU A 50 8.46 -5.38 5.01
CA GLU A 50 9.25 -6.40 4.32
C GLU A 50 8.43 -7.26 3.35
N PHE A 51 7.47 -6.64 2.65
CA PHE A 51 6.50 -7.32 1.76
C PHE A 51 7.15 -8.28 0.76
N TYR A 52 8.37 -8.00 0.33
CA TYR A 52 9.14 -8.79 -0.63
C TYR A 52 9.59 -10.16 -0.09
N LYS A 53 9.48 -10.38 1.21
CA LYS A 53 9.72 -11.68 1.88
C LYS A 53 8.46 -12.53 1.99
N LEU A 54 7.30 -12.00 1.63
CA LEU A 54 6.00 -12.65 1.81
C LEU A 54 5.47 -13.20 0.50
N THR A 55 4.96 -14.40 0.54
CA THR A 55 4.12 -14.95 -0.52
C THR A 55 2.77 -14.20 -0.58
N MET A 56 2.08 -14.29 -1.70
CA MET A 56 0.75 -13.69 -1.83
C MET A 56 -0.27 -14.31 -0.85
N ASP A 57 -0.13 -15.59 -0.54
CA ASP A 57 -1.06 -16.25 0.38
C ASP A 57 -0.82 -15.81 1.84
N GLU A 58 0.44 -15.62 2.26
CA GLU A 58 0.76 -14.99 3.55
C GLU A 58 0.24 -13.57 3.65
N ARG A 59 0.36 -12.75 2.59
CA ARG A 59 -0.23 -11.39 2.58
C ARG A 59 -1.74 -11.42 2.71
N LYS A 60 -2.42 -12.35 2.03
CA LYS A 60 -3.88 -12.49 2.16
C LYS A 60 -4.29 -12.89 3.58
N GLU A 61 -3.56 -13.83 4.18
CA GLU A 61 -3.80 -14.26 5.56
C GLU A 61 -3.56 -13.10 6.54
N LEU A 62 -2.42 -12.41 6.46
CA LEU A 62 -2.11 -11.23 7.28
C LEU A 62 -3.16 -10.14 7.12
N PHE A 63 -3.64 -9.89 5.89
CA PHE A 63 -4.69 -8.91 5.66
C PHE A 63 -6.00 -9.28 6.37
N GLN A 64 -6.42 -10.54 6.30
CA GLN A 64 -7.63 -11.00 6.97
C GLN A 64 -7.50 -10.92 8.49
N ARG A 65 -6.33 -11.27 9.03
CA ARG A 65 -6.04 -11.14 10.47
C ARG A 65 -6.03 -9.68 10.92
N ALA A 66 -5.46 -8.78 10.12
CA ALA A 66 -5.51 -7.34 10.40
C ALA A 66 -6.97 -6.83 10.44
N ILE A 67 -7.83 -7.25 9.50
CA ILE A 67 -9.26 -6.91 9.51
C ILE A 67 -9.94 -7.40 10.80
N GLN A 68 -9.65 -8.64 11.21
CA GLN A 68 -10.23 -9.23 12.43
C GLN A 68 -9.72 -8.52 13.70
N ALA A 69 -8.41 -8.32 13.83
CA ALA A 69 -7.80 -7.62 14.96
C ALA A 69 -8.26 -6.16 15.04
N ASN A 70 -8.37 -5.47 13.89
CA ASN A 70 -8.82 -4.09 13.82
C ASN A 70 -10.26 -3.89 14.30
N ARG A 71 -11.16 -4.84 14.07
CA ARG A 71 -12.58 -4.74 14.45
C ARG A 71 -13.26 -3.44 14.00
N GLY A 72 -12.85 -2.88 12.87
CA GLY A 72 -13.39 -1.64 12.32
C GLY A 72 -12.99 -0.35 13.07
N ARG A 73 -11.99 -0.38 13.96
CA ARG A 73 -11.58 0.78 14.77
C ARG A 73 -10.92 1.89 13.94
N VAL A 74 -10.11 1.51 12.95
CA VAL A 74 -9.41 2.47 12.07
C VAL A 74 -9.42 1.97 10.61
N PRO A 75 -9.23 2.85 9.61
CA PRO A 75 -9.04 2.43 8.23
C PRO A 75 -7.80 1.56 8.04
N ILE A 76 -7.90 0.51 7.20
CA ILE A 76 -6.75 -0.32 6.80
C ILE A 76 -6.40 -0.01 5.35
N ILE A 77 -5.13 0.33 5.12
CA ILE A 77 -4.54 0.58 3.82
C ILE A 77 -3.72 -0.66 3.44
N ALA A 78 -3.98 -1.22 2.26
CA ALA A 78 -3.19 -2.35 1.76
C ALA A 78 -2.25 -1.89 0.64
N THR A 79 -0.98 -2.30 0.67
CA THR A 79 -0.04 -1.99 -0.39
C THR A 79 -0.15 -3.02 -1.51
N VAL A 80 -0.31 -2.52 -2.73
CA VAL A 80 -0.21 -3.27 -3.98
C VAL A 80 1.19 -3.08 -4.53
N SER A 81 1.92 -4.17 -4.73
CA SER A 81 3.35 -4.13 -5.10
C SER A 81 3.70 -5.04 -6.28
N SER A 82 2.72 -5.63 -6.93
CA SER A 82 2.93 -6.47 -8.11
C SER A 82 3.43 -5.63 -9.29
N HIS A 83 4.53 -6.04 -9.92
CA HIS A 83 5.11 -5.33 -11.07
C HIS A 83 4.31 -5.51 -12.37
N ALA A 84 3.63 -6.64 -12.55
CA ALA A 84 2.77 -6.87 -13.70
C ALA A 84 1.38 -6.27 -13.45
N THR A 85 0.91 -5.42 -14.37
CA THR A 85 -0.36 -4.69 -14.23
C THR A 85 -1.55 -5.61 -13.94
N VAL A 86 -1.66 -6.73 -14.65
CA VAL A 86 -2.75 -7.69 -14.43
C VAL A 86 -2.71 -8.31 -13.02
N LEU A 87 -1.53 -8.53 -12.46
CA LEU A 87 -1.39 -9.03 -11.10
C LEU A 87 -1.68 -7.94 -10.07
N ALA A 88 -1.24 -6.71 -10.33
CA ALA A 88 -1.54 -5.55 -9.49
C ALA A 88 -3.06 -5.29 -9.42
N ILE A 89 -3.78 -5.38 -10.53
CA ILE A 89 -5.25 -5.27 -10.56
C ILE A 89 -5.91 -6.39 -9.74
N ARG A 90 -5.43 -7.64 -9.85
CA ARG A 90 -5.95 -8.75 -9.05
C ARG A 90 -5.70 -8.54 -7.55
N GLU A 91 -4.53 -8.06 -7.19
CA GLU A 91 -4.16 -7.72 -5.81
C GLU A 91 -5.03 -6.58 -5.28
N ALA A 92 -5.15 -5.49 -6.02
CA ALA A 92 -5.96 -4.32 -5.68
C ALA A 92 -7.44 -4.67 -5.48
N THR A 93 -8.03 -5.37 -6.43
CA THR A 93 -9.45 -5.80 -6.35
C THR A 93 -9.68 -6.80 -5.23
N TYR A 94 -8.70 -7.64 -4.90
CA TYR A 94 -8.81 -8.53 -3.74
C TYR A 94 -8.90 -7.73 -2.44
N TYR A 95 -7.99 -6.78 -2.20
CA TYR A 95 -7.98 -5.98 -0.97
C TYR A 95 -9.22 -5.10 -0.86
N GLU A 96 -9.65 -4.46 -1.95
CA GLU A 96 -10.91 -3.69 -1.97
C GLU A 96 -12.10 -4.55 -1.56
N LYS A 97 -12.28 -5.73 -2.18
CA LYS A 97 -13.37 -6.67 -1.85
C LYS A 97 -13.31 -7.20 -0.42
N LYS A 98 -12.13 -7.24 0.18
CA LYS A 98 -11.91 -7.72 1.55
C LYS A 98 -11.95 -6.61 2.60
N GLY A 99 -12.25 -5.37 2.20
CA GLY A 99 -12.50 -4.27 3.13
C GLY A 99 -11.32 -3.35 3.38
N ALA A 100 -10.34 -3.30 2.47
CA ALA A 100 -9.36 -2.22 2.48
C ALA A 100 -10.07 -0.88 2.34
N ALA A 101 -9.65 0.08 3.13
CA ALA A 101 -10.18 1.44 3.11
C ALA A 101 -9.52 2.32 2.05
N ALA A 102 -8.29 1.99 1.68
CA ALA A 102 -7.52 2.59 0.60
C ALA A 102 -6.44 1.61 0.12
N LEU A 103 -5.85 1.89 -1.03
CA LEU A 103 -4.70 1.16 -1.55
C LEU A 103 -3.48 2.08 -1.57
N ASN A 104 -2.33 1.57 -1.13
CA ASN A 104 -1.04 2.18 -1.39
C ASN A 104 -0.42 1.48 -2.59
N ILE A 105 -0.30 2.15 -3.73
CA ILE A 105 0.27 1.56 -4.94
C ILE A 105 1.76 1.86 -4.96
N MET A 106 2.57 0.81 -4.93
CA MET A 106 4.00 0.90 -5.14
C MET A 106 4.27 0.69 -6.64
N PRO A 107 4.70 1.74 -7.36
CA PRO A 107 4.95 1.63 -8.79
C PRO A 107 6.02 0.58 -9.10
N PRO A 108 5.92 -0.14 -10.23
CA PRO A 108 6.94 -1.09 -10.64
C PRO A 108 8.28 -0.37 -10.86
N SER A 109 9.35 -0.92 -10.30
CA SER A 109 10.71 -0.35 -10.39
C SER A 109 11.70 -1.26 -11.12
N TYR A 110 11.36 -2.53 -11.27
CA TYR A 110 12.22 -3.48 -11.97
C TYR A 110 12.26 -3.15 -13.48
N ALA A 111 13.45 -3.24 -14.06
CA ALA A 111 13.71 -2.95 -15.47
C ALA A 111 13.42 -1.50 -15.92
N SER A 112 13.43 -0.54 -14.99
CA SER A 112 13.32 0.90 -15.27
C SER A 112 12.20 1.24 -16.28
N PRO A 113 10.94 1.05 -15.92
CA PRO A 113 9.83 1.33 -16.82
C PRO A 113 9.82 2.82 -17.24
N THR A 114 9.37 3.09 -18.45
CA THR A 114 9.18 4.46 -18.93
C THR A 114 8.02 5.15 -18.22
N SER A 115 7.97 6.49 -18.25
CA SER A 115 6.84 7.25 -17.67
C SER A 115 5.49 6.81 -18.24
N GLY A 116 5.40 6.58 -19.56
CA GLY A 116 4.17 6.09 -20.18
C GLY A 116 3.74 4.70 -19.69
N MET A 117 4.68 3.79 -19.42
CA MET A 117 4.38 2.49 -18.82
C MET A 117 3.84 2.63 -17.41
N LEU A 118 4.38 3.57 -16.63
CA LEU A 118 3.92 3.88 -15.28
C LEU A 118 2.51 4.47 -15.28
N VAL A 119 2.26 5.46 -16.12
CA VAL A 119 0.93 6.06 -16.30
C VAL A 119 -0.09 4.97 -16.62
N ASN A 120 0.20 4.13 -17.62
CA ASN A 120 -0.71 3.05 -18.01
C ASN A 120 -0.95 2.07 -16.87
N HIS A 121 0.10 1.66 -16.14
CA HIS A 121 -0.01 0.74 -15.00
C HIS A 121 -0.92 1.32 -13.91
N LEU A 122 -0.69 2.56 -13.51
CA LEU A 122 -1.45 3.23 -12.46
C LEU A 122 -2.90 3.51 -12.90
N ARG A 123 -3.09 3.92 -14.16
CA ARG A 123 -4.41 4.15 -14.75
C ARG A 123 -5.24 2.86 -14.76
N GLU A 124 -4.71 1.77 -15.29
CA GLU A 124 -5.44 0.50 -15.34
C GLU A 124 -5.80 -0.02 -13.94
N ILE A 125 -4.96 0.18 -12.94
CA ILE A 125 -5.32 -0.14 -11.55
C ILE A 125 -6.46 0.77 -11.09
N SER A 126 -6.36 2.08 -11.32
CA SER A 126 -7.34 3.07 -10.87
C SER A 126 -8.73 2.87 -11.48
N GLU A 127 -8.79 2.42 -12.73
CA GLU A 127 -10.05 2.11 -13.44
C GLU A 127 -10.76 0.86 -12.87
N ASN A 128 -10.02 -0.01 -12.18
CA ASN A 128 -10.54 -1.28 -11.66
C ASN A 128 -10.91 -1.26 -10.17
N VAL A 129 -10.67 -0.15 -9.45
CA VAL A 129 -11.00 0.02 -8.05
C VAL A 129 -11.69 1.35 -7.80
N LYS A 130 -12.48 1.44 -6.73
CA LYS A 130 -13.25 2.65 -6.38
C LYS A 130 -12.80 3.31 -5.07
N ILE A 131 -12.04 2.58 -4.26
CA ILE A 131 -11.51 3.11 -3.00
C ILE A 131 -10.33 4.05 -3.26
N PRO A 132 -10.03 4.98 -2.33
CA PRO A 132 -8.90 5.88 -2.45
C PRO A 132 -7.59 5.19 -2.79
N ILE A 133 -6.77 5.84 -3.61
CA ILE A 133 -5.43 5.38 -4.01
C ILE A 133 -4.38 6.34 -3.45
N ILE A 134 -3.33 5.78 -2.89
CA ILE A 134 -2.12 6.47 -2.49
C ILE A 134 -1.00 6.00 -3.42
N ILE A 135 -0.38 6.90 -4.18
CA ILE A 135 0.77 6.55 -5.00
C ILE A 135 2.03 6.74 -4.16
N GLN A 136 2.81 5.68 -3.98
CA GLN A 136 4.08 5.77 -3.26
C GLN A 136 5.16 6.36 -4.16
N TYR A 137 5.56 7.60 -3.88
CA TYR A 137 6.67 8.28 -4.52
C TYR A 137 7.93 8.16 -3.64
N ALA A 138 8.81 7.24 -3.99
CA ALA A 138 10.02 6.94 -3.23
C ALA A 138 11.24 6.75 -4.16
N PRO A 139 11.68 7.80 -4.86
CA PRO A 139 12.72 7.68 -5.87
C PRO A 139 14.05 7.14 -5.33
N ALA A 140 14.37 7.40 -4.05
CA ALA A 140 15.55 6.85 -3.40
C ALA A 140 15.49 5.32 -3.19
N LEU A 141 14.28 4.76 -3.06
CA LEU A 141 14.09 3.32 -2.86
C LEU A 141 13.94 2.55 -4.17
N ASN A 142 13.25 3.13 -5.14
CA ASN A 142 12.89 2.43 -6.37
C ASN A 142 13.56 2.98 -7.63
N GLY A 143 14.41 4.00 -7.49
CA GLY A 143 15.16 4.57 -8.61
C GLY A 143 14.32 5.34 -9.63
N MET A 144 13.04 5.61 -9.32
CA MET A 144 12.12 6.19 -10.28
C MET A 144 11.55 7.53 -9.81
N ALA A 145 11.71 8.55 -10.63
CA ALA A 145 10.98 9.81 -10.50
C ALA A 145 9.67 9.74 -11.31
N ILE A 146 8.57 10.12 -10.68
CA ILE A 146 7.27 10.28 -11.32
C ILE A 146 7.03 11.79 -11.45
N SER A 147 6.71 12.26 -12.66
CA SER A 147 6.47 13.68 -12.90
C SER A 147 5.12 14.13 -12.34
N LEU A 148 4.97 15.42 -12.05
CA LEU A 148 3.68 15.99 -11.66
C LEU A 148 2.60 15.73 -12.72
N GLN A 149 2.96 15.83 -14.00
CA GLN A 149 2.05 15.54 -15.11
C GLN A 149 1.50 14.11 -15.02
N THR A 150 2.32 13.13 -14.63
CA THR A 150 1.87 11.74 -14.42
C THR A 150 0.80 11.65 -13.34
N PHE A 151 0.96 12.39 -12.23
CA PHE A 151 -0.06 12.42 -11.18
C PHE A 151 -1.35 13.11 -11.64
N GLU A 152 -1.25 14.17 -12.44
CA GLU A 152 -2.40 14.85 -13.04
C GLU A 152 -3.17 13.92 -13.96
N GLU A 153 -2.49 13.24 -14.90
CA GLU A 153 -3.10 12.25 -15.80
C GLU A 153 -3.82 11.13 -15.05
N ILE A 154 -3.25 10.62 -13.95
CA ILE A 154 -3.89 9.58 -13.14
C ILE A 154 -5.13 10.15 -12.44
N SER A 155 -5.06 11.39 -11.93
CA SER A 155 -6.17 12.01 -11.21
C SER A 155 -7.41 12.22 -12.09
N GLU A 156 -7.23 12.38 -13.40
CA GLU A 156 -8.33 12.51 -14.36
C GLU A 156 -9.09 11.19 -14.61
N HIS A 157 -8.44 10.05 -14.34
CA HIS A 157 -8.98 8.71 -14.63
C HIS A 157 -9.48 7.99 -13.38
N HIS A 158 -9.15 8.46 -12.18
CA HIS A 158 -9.59 7.83 -10.93
C HIS A 158 -10.82 8.52 -10.36
N SER A 159 -11.89 7.74 -10.15
CA SER A 159 -13.14 8.26 -9.57
C SER A 159 -13.10 8.49 -8.05
N GLY A 160 -12.09 7.95 -7.37
CA GLY A 160 -11.87 8.07 -5.94
C GLY A 160 -10.91 9.21 -5.56
N GLU A 161 -10.60 9.31 -4.28
CA GLU A 161 -9.57 10.26 -3.81
C GLU A 161 -8.17 9.73 -4.16
N LEU A 162 -7.30 10.62 -4.64
CA LEU A 162 -5.90 10.33 -4.94
C LEU A 162 -4.99 11.05 -3.95
N TYR A 163 -4.04 10.31 -3.40
CA TYR A 163 -3.02 10.79 -2.47
C TYR A 163 -1.63 10.45 -2.97
N ILE A 164 -0.62 11.15 -2.48
CA ILE A 164 0.79 10.85 -2.72
C ILE A 164 1.47 10.58 -1.38
N LYS A 165 2.11 9.43 -1.25
CA LYS A 165 3.03 9.13 -0.16
C LYS A 165 4.43 9.55 -0.59
N LEU A 166 4.85 10.72 -0.13
CA LEU A 166 6.11 11.34 -0.53
C LEU A 166 7.26 10.87 0.38
N GLU A 167 8.19 10.13 -0.17
CA GLU A 167 9.45 9.70 0.46
C GLU A 167 10.64 10.26 -0.34
N ALA A 168 10.83 11.56 -0.29
CA ALA A 168 11.91 12.25 -0.96
C ALA A 168 12.90 12.89 0.03
N SER A 169 14.16 12.99 -0.34
CA SER A 169 15.20 13.68 0.42
C SER A 169 15.97 14.64 -0.51
N PRO A 170 16.01 15.95 -0.18
CA PRO A 170 15.30 16.60 0.93
C PRO A 170 13.78 16.63 0.73
N THR A 171 13.03 16.63 1.84
CA THR A 171 11.59 16.90 1.84
C THR A 171 11.37 18.39 1.61
N GLY A 172 11.25 18.80 0.40
CA GLY A 172 11.06 20.19 -0.02
C GLY A 172 10.68 20.23 -1.48
N PRO A 173 10.39 21.42 -2.06
CA PRO A 173 9.96 21.47 -3.44
C PRO A 173 11.00 20.77 -4.33
N ALA A 174 10.57 19.66 -4.90
CA ALA A 174 11.31 18.95 -5.93
C ALA A 174 10.98 19.58 -7.28
#